data_f0a9f4cba85ec28a6b14865d95591a34
#
_entry.id   f0a9f4cba85ec28a6b14865d95591a34
#
_cell.length_a   1.000
_cell.length_b   1.000
_cell.length_c   1.000
_cell.angle_alpha   90.00
_cell.angle_beta   90.00
_cell.angle_gamma   90.00
#
_symmetry.space_group_name_H-M   'P 1'
#
loop_
_entity.id
_entity.type
_entity.pdbx_description
1 polymer ?
#
loop_
_entity_poly.entity_id
_entity_poly.type
_entity_poly.pdbx_seq_one_letter_code
_entity_poly.pdbx_strand_id
1 'polypeptide(L)'
;MPLPSMKEQFAALIAVPSVSCTQPTLDQSNRGVIDLLASWLGDLGFNCDIQQVSPGKFNLLASFGSGPGGLVLAGHSDTVPYDEALWQTDPLKLTEVDNRWVGLGSCDMKGFFALVIEAVRPLLDQPFKQPLLILATCDEETSMAGARALVEAGRPLGRAAVIGEPTGLKPIRMHKGVMMERIEILGQSGHSSDPSLGHSALEAMHDAISELKGLRQQWLNEYRNPQFSVPQPTLNFGCIHGGDNPNRICGQCSLEFDLRPLPGMDPNALRAIIRSKLQPLAERHQVKIDFAPIAAGVPPFEQDADAELVRVAERLTGHRAQAVAFGTEAPYLQQLGCETPVRINQGNTWKCHVCSRQYVY
;
A
#
# COMPACT_ATOMS: atom_id res chain seq x y z
N MET A 1 -24.82 11.34 22.34
CA MET A 1 -24.67 10.18 23.28
C MET A 1 -23.24 10.18 23.80
N PRO A 2 -22.95 9.64 24.99
CA PRO A 2 -21.54 9.56 25.42
C PRO A 2 -20.75 8.75 24.40
N LEU A 3 -19.51 9.15 24.14
CA LEU A 3 -18.61 8.45 23.24
C LEU A 3 -18.41 7.00 23.74
N PRO A 4 -18.46 5.97 22.86
CA PRO A 4 -18.20 4.60 23.26
C PRO A 4 -16.80 4.44 23.89
N SER A 5 -16.62 3.47 24.77
CA SER A 5 -15.32 3.10 25.30
C SER A 5 -14.39 2.62 24.18
N MET A 6 -13.09 2.65 24.37
CA MET A 6 -12.12 2.19 23.38
C MET A 6 -12.43 0.76 22.89
N LYS A 7 -12.79 -0.17 23.79
CA LYS A 7 -13.16 -1.54 23.42
C LYS A 7 -14.42 -1.61 22.55
N GLU A 8 -15.43 -0.79 22.85
CA GLU A 8 -16.63 -0.70 22.04
C GLU A 8 -16.36 -0.08 20.67
N GLN A 9 -15.46 0.92 20.60
CA GLN A 9 -15.00 1.49 19.32
C GLN A 9 -14.29 0.43 18.47
N PHE A 10 -13.36 -0.34 19.05
CA PHE A 10 -12.72 -1.47 18.35
C PHE A 10 -13.77 -2.46 17.84
N ALA A 11 -14.71 -2.87 18.71
CA ALA A 11 -15.75 -3.82 18.34
C ALA A 11 -16.62 -3.31 17.19
N ALA A 12 -17.01 -2.04 17.23
CA ALA A 12 -17.82 -1.43 16.18
C ALA A 12 -17.05 -1.31 14.84
N LEU A 13 -15.79 -0.88 14.87
CA LEU A 13 -14.95 -0.77 13.65
C LEU A 13 -14.71 -2.14 13.00
N ILE A 14 -14.46 -3.18 13.80
CA ILE A 14 -14.23 -4.54 13.29
C ILE A 14 -15.51 -5.13 12.71
N ALA A 15 -16.66 -4.88 13.33
CA ALA A 15 -17.96 -5.41 12.89
C ALA A 15 -18.43 -4.84 11.54
N VAL A 16 -17.88 -3.73 11.08
CA VAL A 16 -18.19 -3.15 9.76
C VAL A 16 -17.25 -3.72 8.71
N PRO A 17 -17.73 -4.54 7.75
CA PRO A 17 -16.92 -5.02 6.66
C PRO A 17 -16.44 -3.86 5.77
N SER A 18 -15.19 -3.90 5.34
CA SER A 18 -14.59 -2.86 4.47
C SER A 18 -13.43 -3.42 3.65
N VAL A 19 -13.61 -4.60 3.09
CA VAL A 19 -12.57 -5.27 2.30
C VAL A 19 -12.28 -4.48 1.03
N SER A 20 -11.01 -4.19 0.77
CA SER A 20 -10.51 -3.67 -0.50
C SER A 20 -9.97 -4.82 -1.33
N CYS A 21 -10.49 -5.00 -2.55
CA CYS A 21 -10.11 -6.11 -3.42
C CYS A 21 -10.22 -5.73 -4.89
N THR A 22 -9.27 -6.21 -5.71
CA THR A 22 -9.33 -6.06 -7.17
C THR A 22 -10.42 -6.93 -7.82
N GLN A 23 -10.93 -7.94 -7.10
CA GLN A 23 -12.08 -8.73 -7.53
C GLN A 23 -13.38 -8.04 -7.09
N PRO A 24 -14.25 -7.59 -8.02
CA PRO A 24 -15.45 -6.81 -7.66
C PRO A 24 -16.43 -7.53 -6.75
N THR A 25 -16.45 -8.87 -6.76
CA THR A 25 -17.33 -9.69 -5.92
C THR A 25 -16.90 -9.73 -4.46
N LEU A 26 -15.65 -9.42 -4.15
CA LEU A 26 -15.09 -9.38 -2.80
C LEU A 26 -14.90 -7.95 -2.30
N ASP A 27 -14.88 -6.98 -3.21
CA ASP A 27 -14.66 -5.57 -2.88
C ASP A 27 -15.87 -4.98 -2.16
N GLN A 28 -15.61 -4.24 -1.08
CA GLN A 28 -16.65 -3.68 -0.22
C GLN A 28 -16.47 -2.18 -0.03
N SER A 29 -17.56 -1.51 0.31
CA SER A 29 -17.53 -0.10 0.67
C SER A 29 -16.95 0.08 2.08
N ASN A 30 -16.08 1.07 2.23
CA ASN A 30 -15.60 1.51 3.55
C ASN A 30 -16.54 2.55 4.21
N ARG A 31 -17.67 2.92 3.59
CA ARG A 31 -18.57 3.98 4.03
C ARG A 31 -19.01 3.83 5.49
N GLY A 32 -19.35 2.63 5.92
CA GLY A 32 -19.79 2.39 7.31
C GLY A 32 -18.68 2.68 8.34
N VAL A 33 -17.41 2.39 8.02
CA VAL A 33 -16.27 2.75 8.88
C VAL A 33 -16.12 4.27 8.94
N ILE A 34 -16.21 4.94 7.80
CA ILE A 34 -16.11 6.40 7.69
C ILE A 34 -17.22 7.09 8.48
N ASP A 35 -18.47 6.59 8.40
CA ASP A 35 -19.61 7.16 9.13
C ASP A 35 -19.44 7.03 10.66
N LEU A 36 -18.94 5.88 11.15
CA LEU A 36 -18.61 5.71 12.57
C LEU A 36 -17.57 6.72 13.03
N LEU A 37 -16.45 6.83 12.29
CA LEU A 37 -15.36 7.74 12.62
C LEU A 37 -15.83 9.20 12.58
N ALA A 38 -16.58 9.61 11.55
CA ALA A 38 -17.10 10.96 11.42
C ALA A 38 -18.07 11.31 12.56
N SER A 39 -18.92 10.36 12.97
CA SER A 39 -19.82 10.56 14.11
C SER A 39 -19.05 10.79 15.42
N TRP A 40 -18.10 9.90 15.75
CA TRP A 40 -17.34 10.01 17.01
C TRP A 40 -16.44 11.24 17.05
N LEU A 41 -15.79 11.56 15.93
CA LEU A 41 -14.91 12.75 15.85
C LEU A 41 -15.73 14.04 15.83
N GLY A 42 -16.91 14.02 15.19
CA GLY A 42 -17.84 15.15 15.25
C GLY A 42 -18.35 15.42 16.67
N ASP A 43 -18.69 14.36 17.43
CA ASP A 43 -19.08 14.49 18.85
C ASP A 43 -17.93 15.05 19.72
N LEU A 44 -16.66 14.86 19.30
CA LEU A 44 -15.48 15.44 19.93
C LEU A 44 -15.13 16.86 19.43
N GLY A 45 -15.93 17.43 18.54
CA GLY A 45 -15.73 18.79 18.04
C GLY A 45 -14.82 18.93 16.82
N PHE A 46 -14.46 17.81 16.16
CA PHE A 46 -13.73 17.87 14.88
C PHE A 46 -14.68 18.31 13.75
N ASN A 47 -14.12 19.07 12.83
CA ASN A 47 -14.76 19.34 11.55
C ASN A 47 -14.45 18.18 10.59
N CYS A 48 -15.48 17.42 10.21
CA CYS A 48 -15.36 16.20 9.41
C CYS A 48 -15.71 16.47 7.94
N ASP A 49 -14.74 16.27 7.04
CA ASP A 49 -14.89 16.36 5.59
C ASP A 49 -14.81 14.93 5.00
N ILE A 50 -15.96 14.43 4.50
CA ILE A 50 -16.05 13.11 3.87
C ILE A 50 -15.97 13.29 2.36
N GLN A 51 -14.94 12.73 1.74
CA GLN A 51 -14.65 12.84 0.32
C GLN A 51 -14.89 11.50 -0.39
N GLN A 52 -15.78 11.50 -1.37
CA GLN A 52 -15.95 10.32 -2.22
C GLN A 52 -14.80 10.25 -3.25
N VAL A 53 -14.02 9.18 -3.20
CA VAL A 53 -12.90 8.91 -4.12
C VAL A 53 -13.39 8.19 -5.36
N SER A 54 -14.23 7.17 -5.17
CA SER A 54 -14.90 6.41 -6.23
C SER A 54 -16.22 5.85 -5.69
N PRO A 55 -17.08 5.23 -6.51
CA PRO A 55 -18.30 4.61 -6.03
C PRO A 55 -18.05 3.64 -4.87
N GLY A 56 -18.61 3.92 -3.70
CA GLY A 56 -18.44 3.11 -2.49
C GLY A 56 -17.15 3.35 -1.71
N LYS A 57 -16.23 4.18 -2.16
CA LYS A 57 -14.93 4.44 -1.53
C LYS A 57 -14.80 5.88 -1.08
N PHE A 58 -14.43 6.08 0.18
CA PHE A 58 -14.46 7.40 0.81
C PHE A 58 -13.21 7.62 1.66
N ASN A 59 -12.70 8.87 1.64
CA ASN A 59 -11.77 9.36 2.63
C ASN A 59 -12.52 10.17 3.70
N LEU A 60 -12.00 10.20 4.91
CA LEU A 60 -12.39 11.15 5.96
C LEU A 60 -11.19 12.00 6.32
N LEU A 61 -11.34 13.32 6.26
CA LEU A 61 -10.42 14.27 6.85
C LEU A 61 -11.13 15.00 8.00
N ALA A 62 -10.78 14.66 9.22
CA ALA A 62 -11.30 15.31 10.42
C ALA A 62 -10.24 16.26 11.00
N SER A 63 -10.60 17.52 11.21
CA SER A 63 -9.69 18.57 11.69
C SER A 63 -10.18 19.22 12.97
N PHE A 64 -9.25 19.46 13.91
CA PHE A 64 -9.48 20.17 15.17
C PHE A 64 -8.46 21.29 15.32
N GLY A 65 -8.93 22.50 15.67
CA GLY A 65 -8.11 23.70 15.68
C GLY A 65 -7.96 24.33 14.28
N SER A 66 -7.13 25.35 14.19
CA SER A 66 -6.95 26.14 12.95
C SER A 66 -5.52 26.65 12.83
N GLY A 67 -5.16 27.13 11.63
CA GLY A 67 -3.85 27.69 11.32
C GLY A 67 -2.99 26.81 10.42
N PRO A 68 -1.80 27.27 10.05
CA PRO A 68 -0.88 26.53 9.18
C PRO A 68 -0.15 25.40 9.93
N GLY A 69 0.28 24.40 9.21
CA GLY A 69 1.01 23.26 9.75
C GLY A 69 0.08 22.23 10.40
N GLY A 70 0.52 21.64 11.50
CA GLY A 70 -0.23 20.65 12.27
C GLY A 70 0.28 19.23 12.12
N LEU A 71 -0.30 18.35 12.93
CA LEU A 71 -0.01 16.93 12.97
C LEU A 71 -1.14 16.14 12.30
N VAL A 72 -0.81 15.27 11.37
CA VAL A 72 -1.73 14.31 10.75
C VAL A 72 -1.55 12.94 11.40
N LEU A 73 -2.63 12.37 11.92
CA LEU A 73 -2.71 10.99 12.37
C LEU A 73 -3.45 10.21 11.29
N ALA A 74 -2.71 9.47 10.47
CA ALA A 74 -3.22 8.84 9.25
C ALA A 74 -3.31 7.33 9.38
N GLY A 75 -4.32 6.76 8.74
CA GLY A 75 -4.50 5.34 8.58
C GLY A 75 -5.51 5.02 7.49
N HIS A 76 -5.59 3.74 7.11
CA HIS A 76 -6.61 3.27 6.17
C HIS A 76 -7.81 2.65 6.89
N SER A 77 -8.95 2.74 6.24
CA SER A 77 -10.25 2.26 6.75
C SER A 77 -10.67 0.92 6.15
N ASP A 78 -9.95 0.46 5.15
CA ASP A 78 -10.15 -0.83 4.48
C ASP A 78 -9.36 -1.96 5.14
N THR A 79 -9.60 -3.17 4.69
CA THR A 79 -8.93 -4.39 5.10
C THR A 79 -8.72 -5.31 3.90
N VAL A 80 -7.78 -6.25 4.02
CA VAL A 80 -7.58 -7.31 3.03
C VAL A 80 -8.74 -8.30 3.00
N PRO A 81 -8.96 -9.03 1.88
CA PRO A 81 -9.81 -10.22 1.87
C PRO A 81 -9.33 -11.27 2.87
N TYR A 82 -10.25 -12.05 3.41
CA TYR A 82 -9.94 -13.09 4.39
C TYR A 82 -10.62 -14.42 4.02
N ASP A 83 -10.01 -15.52 4.44
CA ASP A 83 -10.58 -16.86 4.34
C ASP A 83 -11.08 -17.28 5.74
N GLU A 84 -12.39 -17.37 5.91
CA GLU A 84 -13.01 -17.73 7.19
C GLU A 84 -12.50 -19.07 7.74
N ALA A 85 -12.17 -20.04 6.86
CA ALA A 85 -11.66 -21.34 7.28
C ALA A 85 -10.30 -21.29 7.98
N LEU A 86 -9.55 -20.19 7.80
CA LEU A 86 -8.25 -19.97 8.44
C LEU A 86 -8.35 -19.24 9.79
N TRP A 87 -9.53 -18.70 10.12
CA TRP A 87 -9.76 -18.00 11.38
C TRP A 87 -10.21 -18.96 12.49
N GLN A 88 -9.68 -18.75 13.70
CA GLN A 88 -10.12 -19.49 14.90
C GLN A 88 -11.30 -18.80 15.62
N THR A 89 -11.56 -17.54 15.28
CA THR A 89 -12.65 -16.72 15.79
C THR A 89 -13.36 -16.06 14.62
N ASP A 90 -14.55 -15.50 14.83
CA ASP A 90 -15.23 -14.71 13.82
C ASP A 90 -14.37 -13.46 13.47
N PRO A 91 -13.91 -13.28 12.23
CA PRO A 91 -13.07 -12.15 11.82
C PRO A 91 -13.75 -10.80 11.97
N LEU A 92 -15.07 -10.73 11.90
CA LEU A 92 -15.85 -9.50 12.02
C LEU A 92 -16.38 -9.25 13.46
N LYS A 93 -15.89 -10.04 14.43
CA LYS A 93 -16.27 -9.88 15.84
C LYS A 93 -15.03 -9.73 16.70
N LEU A 94 -14.92 -8.61 17.41
CA LEU A 94 -13.84 -8.43 18.39
C LEU A 94 -13.90 -9.51 19.45
N THR A 95 -12.89 -10.36 19.51
CA THR A 95 -12.77 -11.45 20.47
C THR A 95 -11.53 -11.26 21.33
N GLU A 96 -11.66 -11.45 22.64
CA GLU A 96 -10.52 -11.40 23.56
C GLU A 96 -9.98 -12.80 23.79
N VAL A 97 -8.71 -13.04 23.41
CA VAL A 97 -8.00 -14.31 23.55
C VAL A 97 -6.62 -14.03 24.10
N ASP A 98 -6.24 -14.70 25.18
CA ASP A 98 -4.91 -14.57 25.79
C ASP A 98 -4.49 -13.10 26.05
N ASN A 99 -5.39 -12.31 26.59
CA ASN A 99 -5.20 -10.87 26.83
C ASN A 99 -4.87 -10.06 25.57
N ARG A 100 -5.45 -10.46 24.42
CA ARG A 100 -5.33 -9.80 23.13
C ARG A 100 -6.69 -9.62 22.47
N TRP A 101 -6.83 -8.56 21.72
CA TRP A 101 -8.01 -8.30 20.90
C TRP A 101 -7.78 -8.78 19.48
N VAL A 102 -8.59 -9.75 19.08
CA VAL A 102 -8.51 -10.45 17.79
C VAL A 102 -9.73 -10.09 16.94
N GLY A 103 -9.50 -9.71 15.69
CA GLY A 103 -10.51 -9.37 14.69
C GLY A 103 -9.86 -8.73 13.47
N LEU A 104 -10.49 -8.81 12.31
CA LEU A 104 -9.98 -8.26 11.04
C LEU A 104 -9.90 -6.73 11.13
N GLY A 105 -8.70 -6.17 10.89
CA GLY A 105 -8.44 -4.74 11.03
C GLY A 105 -8.21 -4.28 12.49
N SER A 106 -8.17 -5.18 13.48
CA SER A 106 -7.82 -4.79 14.85
C SER A 106 -6.39 -4.25 14.97
N CYS A 107 -5.50 -4.78 14.13
CA CYS A 107 -4.09 -4.40 14.06
C CYS A 107 -3.80 -3.61 12.77
N ASP A 108 -4.33 -4.03 11.64
CA ASP A 108 -4.11 -3.50 10.30
C ASP A 108 -5.46 -3.12 9.65
N MET A 109 -5.88 -1.81 9.71
CA MET A 109 -5.39 -0.93 10.79
C MET A 109 -6.54 -0.11 11.41
N LYS A 110 -7.81 -0.59 11.25
CA LYS A 110 -9.00 0.12 11.79
C LYS A 110 -8.91 0.42 13.29
N GLY A 111 -8.30 -0.52 14.05
CA GLY A 111 -8.09 -0.33 15.49
C GLY A 111 -7.24 0.88 15.86
N PHE A 112 -6.37 1.35 14.95
CA PHE A 112 -5.58 2.57 15.16
C PHE A 112 -6.46 3.79 15.45
N PHE A 113 -7.61 3.91 14.79
CA PHE A 113 -8.50 5.06 15.00
C PHE A 113 -9.08 5.11 16.41
N ALA A 114 -9.42 3.97 17.00
CA ALA A 114 -9.85 3.93 18.39
C ALA A 114 -8.74 4.35 19.37
N LEU A 115 -7.49 3.94 19.08
CA LEU A 115 -6.33 4.39 19.86
C LEU A 115 -6.08 5.90 19.71
N VAL A 116 -6.24 6.44 18.51
CA VAL A 116 -6.14 7.88 18.23
C VAL A 116 -7.19 8.65 19.01
N ILE A 117 -8.45 8.23 18.96
CA ILE A 117 -9.56 8.89 19.68
C ILE A 117 -9.28 8.90 21.18
N GLU A 118 -8.85 7.78 21.74
CA GLU A 118 -8.53 7.70 23.19
C GLU A 118 -7.34 8.58 23.56
N ALA A 119 -6.33 8.66 22.70
CA ALA A 119 -5.14 9.49 22.94
C ALA A 119 -5.42 10.99 22.84
N VAL A 120 -6.26 11.42 21.92
CA VAL A 120 -6.51 12.85 21.69
C VAL A 120 -7.60 13.42 22.60
N ARG A 121 -8.59 12.61 23.00
CA ARG A 121 -9.72 13.05 23.82
C ARG A 121 -9.34 13.89 25.04
N PRO A 122 -8.37 13.50 25.89
CA PRO A 122 -7.99 14.29 27.07
C PRO A 122 -7.26 15.59 26.73
N LEU A 123 -6.87 15.80 25.48
CA LEU A 123 -6.14 16.98 25.04
C LEU A 123 -7.07 18.05 24.44
N LEU A 124 -8.31 17.69 24.07
CA LEU A 124 -9.21 18.58 23.31
C LEU A 124 -9.71 19.79 24.10
N ASP A 125 -9.67 19.75 25.44
CA ASP A 125 -9.96 20.91 26.31
C ASP A 125 -8.84 21.95 26.33
N GLN A 126 -7.68 21.63 25.71
CA GLN A 126 -6.53 22.53 25.64
C GLN A 126 -6.51 23.29 24.31
N PRO A 127 -6.07 24.56 24.30
CA PRO A 127 -5.91 25.27 23.04
C PRO A 127 -4.76 24.67 22.21
N PHE A 128 -5.06 24.23 21.01
CA PHE A 128 -4.03 23.74 20.09
C PHE A 128 -3.32 24.92 19.42
N LYS A 129 -1.99 24.89 19.42
CA LYS A 129 -1.16 25.89 18.71
C LYS A 129 -1.17 25.70 17.18
N GLN A 130 -1.43 24.48 16.75
CA GLN A 130 -1.52 24.07 15.34
C GLN A 130 -2.64 23.02 15.21
N PRO A 131 -3.26 22.88 14.05
CA PRO A 131 -4.35 21.93 13.88
C PRO A 131 -3.89 20.48 14.07
N LEU A 132 -4.80 19.67 14.62
CA LEU A 132 -4.71 18.22 14.63
C LEU A 132 -5.64 17.68 13.54
N LEU A 133 -5.13 16.82 12.68
CA LEU A 133 -5.87 16.20 11.59
C LEU A 133 -5.88 14.68 11.79
N ILE A 134 -7.05 14.07 11.64
CA ILE A 134 -7.21 12.62 11.58
C ILE A 134 -7.64 12.27 10.17
N LEU A 135 -6.85 11.46 9.50
CA LEU A 135 -7.06 11.05 8.12
C LEU A 135 -7.34 9.55 8.08
N ALA A 136 -8.52 9.18 7.53
CA ALA A 136 -8.84 7.81 7.19
C ALA A 136 -9.01 7.69 5.67
N THR A 137 -8.15 6.91 5.04
CA THR A 137 -8.15 6.71 3.59
C THR A 137 -8.86 5.42 3.20
N CYS A 138 -9.16 5.28 1.91
CA CYS A 138 -9.69 4.06 1.30
C CYS A 138 -8.65 3.38 0.40
N ASP A 139 -8.83 2.07 0.20
CA ASP A 139 -8.09 1.24 -0.77
C ASP A 139 -6.57 1.29 -0.63
N GLU A 140 -6.07 1.41 0.59
CA GLU A 140 -4.63 1.30 0.87
C GLU A 140 -4.13 -0.08 0.46
N GLU A 141 -4.86 -1.14 0.82
CA GLU A 141 -4.53 -2.56 0.63
C GLU A 141 -4.51 -3.02 -0.84
N THR A 142 -4.95 -2.15 -1.78
CA THR A 142 -4.98 -2.49 -3.21
C THR A 142 -4.31 -1.46 -4.10
N SER A 143 -4.81 -0.23 -4.11
CA SER A 143 -4.47 0.76 -5.14
C SER A 143 -3.95 2.09 -4.59
N MET A 144 -3.98 2.29 -3.27
CA MET A 144 -3.71 3.59 -2.62
C MET A 144 -4.62 4.71 -3.15
N ALA A 145 -5.84 4.37 -3.61
CA ALA A 145 -6.73 5.32 -4.29
C ALA A 145 -7.06 6.52 -3.43
N GLY A 146 -7.27 6.31 -2.13
CA GLY A 146 -7.54 7.38 -1.17
C GLY A 146 -6.41 8.39 -1.07
N ALA A 147 -5.19 7.91 -0.85
CA ALA A 147 -4.01 8.77 -0.75
C ALA A 147 -3.68 9.48 -2.07
N ARG A 148 -3.85 8.80 -3.20
CA ARG A 148 -3.66 9.38 -4.54
C ARG A 148 -4.65 10.50 -4.83
N ALA A 149 -5.92 10.31 -4.50
CA ALA A 149 -6.95 11.35 -4.68
C ALA A 149 -6.63 12.63 -3.87
N LEU A 150 -6.04 12.50 -2.69
CA LEU A 150 -5.58 13.65 -1.91
C LEU A 150 -4.45 14.41 -2.62
N VAL A 151 -3.48 13.68 -3.21
CA VAL A 151 -2.40 14.29 -4.00
C VAL A 151 -2.95 15.00 -5.24
N GLU A 152 -3.87 14.36 -5.97
CA GLU A 152 -4.52 14.94 -7.15
C GLU A 152 -5.31 16.21 -6.81
N ALA A 153 -5.93 16.25 -5.63
CA ALA A 153 -6.60 17.46 -5.13
C ALA A 153 -5.62 18.59 -4.75
N GLY A 154 -4.33 18.29 -4.55
CA GLY A 154 -3.27 19.26 -4.27
C GLY A 154 -3.46 20.05 -2.97
N ARG A 155 -4.22 19.54 -2.03
CA ARG A 155 -4.58 20.22 -0.78
C ARG A 155 -3.56 19.87 0.31
N PRO A 156 -2.74 20.83 0.77
CA PRO A 156 -1.81 20.59 1.88
C PRO A 156 -2.55 20.11 3.12
N LEU A 157 -2.02 19.09 3.80
CA LEU A 157 -2.63 18.53 5.00
C LEU A 157 -2.04 19.16 6.28
N GLY A 158 -0.82 18.80 6.61
CA GLY A 158 -0.17 19.23 7.83
C GLY A 158 1.34 19.36 7.64
N ARG A 159 2.05 19.77 8.70
CA ARG A 159 3.52 19.82 8.69
C ARG A 159 4.15 18.45 8.87
N ALA A 160 3.52 17.59 9.64
CA ALA A 160 4.03 16.29 10.02
C ALA A 160 2.91 15.24 10.02
N ALA A 161 3.22 13.99 9.72
CA ALA A 161 2.25 12.91 9.74
C ALA A 161 2.77 11.67 10.48
N VAL A 162 1.88 10.98 11.20
CA VAL A 162 2.11 9.66 11.77
C VAL A 162 1.12 8.71 11.13
N ILE A 163 1.61 7.65 10.50
CA ILE A 163 0.79 6.58 9.95
C ILE A 163 0.76 5.43 10.95
N GLY A 164 -0.44 4.95 11.28
CA GLY A 164 -0.66 3.96 12.33
C GLY A 164 -0.46 2.51 11.92
N GLU A 165 0.45 2.22 11.02
CA GLU A 165 0.75 0.87 10.55
C GLU A 165 1.37 -0.01 11.64
N PRO A 166 1.10 -1.33 11.62
CA PRO A 166 1.59 -2.26 12.62
C PRO A 166 3.09 -2.55 12.47
N THR A 167 3.93 -1.85 13.23
CA THR A 167 5.39 -1.99 13.20
C THR A 167 5.99 -2.55 14.49
N GLY A 168 5.15 -2.95 15.45
CA GLY A 168 5.59 -3.38 16.77
C GLY A 168 6.25 -2.25 17.56
N LEU A 169 5.73 -1.02 17.45
CA LEU A 169 6.24 0.22 18.05
C LEU A 169 7.66 0.62 17.60
N LYS A 170 8.15 0.08 16.49
CA LYS A 170 9.42 0.52 15.94
C LYS A 170 9.16 1.60 14.89
N PRO A 171 9.77 2.78 15.03
CA PRO A 171 9.64 3.82 14.01
C PRO A 171 10.18 3.34 12.65
N ILE A 172 9.47 3.66 11.58
CA ILE A 172 9.90 3.35 10.21
C ILE A 172 10.05 4.66 9.46
N ARG A 173 11.22 4.91 8.87
CA ARG A 173 11.51 6.11 8.09
C ARG A 173 11.80 5.84 6.63
N MET A 174 11.83 4.57 6.21
CA MET A 174 12.05 4.17 4.82
C MET A 174 11.24 2.94 4.47
N HIS A 175 10.79 2.89 3.21
CA HIS A 175 10.29 1.65 2.64
C HIS A 175 10.62 1.54 1.15
N LYS A 176 10.65 0.28 0.65
CA LYS A 176 10.74 0.05 -0.79
C LYS A 176 9.45 0.46 -1.49
N GLY A 177 9.57 0.81 -2.77
CA GLY A 177 8.41 0.94 -3.63
C GLY A 177 7.79 -0.42 -3.98
N VAL A 178 6.62 -0.37 -4.58
CA VAL A 178 5.88 -1.54 -5.10
C VAL A 178 5.50 -1.25 -6.53
N MET A 179 5.93 -2.09 -7.47
CA MET A 179 5.58 -2.01 -8.88
C MET A 179 5.19 -3.40 -9.35
N MET A 180 3.91 -3.60 -9.67
CA MET A 180 3.41 -4.82 -10.30
C MET A 180 3.13 -4.52 -11.76
N GLU A 181 3.87 -5.16 -12.65
CA GLU A 181 3.91 -4.84 -14.07
C GLU A 181 3.58 -6.07 -14.91
N ARG A 182 2.96 -5.83 -16.09
CA ARG A 182 2.65 -6.87 -17.07
C ARG A 182 3.28 -6.53 -18.42
N ILE A 183 3.88 -7.56 -19.04
CA ILE A 183 4.22 -7.57 -20.46
C ILE A 183 3.25 -8.50 -21.14
N GLU A 184 2.61 -8.05 -22.22
CA GLU A 184 1.78 -8.85 -23.10
C GLU A 184 2.37 -8.80 -24.50
N ILE A 185 2.60 -9.99 -25.10
CA ILE A 185 3.15 -10.13 -26.43
C ILE A 185 2.11 -10.82 -27.30
N LEU A 186 1.74 -10.14 -28.40
CA LEU A 186 0.85 -10.65 -29.41
C LEU A 186 1.65 -10.89 -30.70
N GLY A 187 1.76 -12.13 -31.08
CA GLY A 187 2.39 -12.61 -32.31
C GLY A 187 1.35 -13.12 -33.32
N GLN A 188 1.77 -14.01 -34.16
CA GLN A 188 0.92 -14.68 -35.16
C GLN A 188 1.05 -16.19 -35.05
N SER A 189 -0.08 -16.88 -34.85
CA SER A 189 -0.10 -18.33 -34.83
C SER A 189 0.05 -18.90 -36.22
N GLY A 190 0.72 -20.06 -36.31
CA GLY A 190 0.89 -20.84 -37.53
C GLY A 190 1.19 -22.30 -37.22
N HIS A 191 1.30 -23.16 -38.19
CA HIS A 191 1.70 -24.56 -38.01
C HIS A 191 3.22 -24.64 -37.74
N SER A 192 3.64 -25.33 -36.70
CA SER A 192 5.04 -25.35 -36.22
C SER A 192 6.04 -25.98 -37.24
N SER A 193 5.56 -26.77 -38.17
CA SER A 193 6.41 -27.35 -39.20
C SER A 193 6.87 -26.34 -40.29
N ASP A 194 6.24 -25.17 -40.34
CA ASP A 194 6.64 -24.06 -41.19
C ASP A 194 6.70 -22.75 -40.41
N PRO A 195 7.91 -22.37 -39.95
CA PRO A 195 8.10 -21.15 -39.18
C PRO A 195 7.74 -19.85 -39.88
N SER A 196 7.63 -19.87 -41.23
CA SER A 196 7.24 -18.68 -42.01
C SER A 196 5.76 -18.31 -41.89
N LEU A 197 4.95 -19.20 -41.31
CA LEU A 197 3.50 -19.00 -41.13
C LEU A 197 3.12 -18.18 -39.91
N GLY A 198 4.09 -17.80 -39.07
CA GLY A 198 3.74 -17.05 -37.87
C GLY A 198 4.92 -16.36 -37.21
N HIS A 199 4.61 -15.65 -36.10
CA HIS A 199 5.56 -14.93 -35.27
C HIS A 199 5.37 -15.34 -33.81
N SER A 200 6.37 -15.99 -33.21
CA SER A 200 6.25 -16.60 -31.90
C SER A 200 6.30 -15.57 -30.77
N ALA A 201 5.18 -15.37 -30.09
CA ALA A 201 5.13 -14.58 -28.87
C ALA A 201 5.97 -15.17 -27.72
N LEU A 202 6.15 -16.51 -27.70
CA LEU A 202 6.92 -17.19 -26.68
C LEU A 202 8.43 -16.96 -26.85
N GLU A 203 8.95 -16.96 -28.09
CA GLU A 203 10.36 -16.65 -28.37
C GLU A 203 10.66 -15.17 -28.05
N ALA A 204 9.76 -14.26 -28.43
CA ALA A 204 9.88 -12.86 -28.05
C ALA A 204 9.83 -12.66 -26.51
N MET A 205 9.02 -13.44 -25.81
CA MET A 205 8.96 -13.40 -24.32
C MET A 205 10.25 -13.92 -23.68
N HIS A 206 10.87 -14.96 -24.25
CA HIS A 206 12.19 -15.43 -23.80
C HIS A 206 13.22 -14.30 -23.83
N ASP A 207 13.27 -13.54 -24.94
CA ASP A 207 14.20 -12.42 -25.07
C ASP A 207 13.83 -11.26 -24.14
N ALA A 208 12.55 -10.98 -23.96
CA ALA A 208 12.07 -9.97 -22.97
C ALA A 208 12.51 -10.32 -21.54
N ILE A 209 12.36 -11.58 -21.12
CA ILE A 209 12.84 -12.06 -19.83
C ILE A 209 14.36 -11.92 -19.73
N SER A 210 15.09 -12.16 -20.82
CA SER A 210 16.55 -12.01 -20.84
C SER A 210 16.99 -10.57 -20.64
N GLU A 211 16.33 -9.60 -21.28
CA GLU A 211 16.54 -8.17 -21.06
C GLU A 211 16.22 -7.75 -19.62
N LEU A 212 15.09 -8.21 -19.07
CA LEU A 212 14.73 -7.92 -17.66
C LEU A 212 15.73 -8.53 -16.67
N LYS A 213 16.27 -9.70 -16.93
CA LYS A 213 17.36 -10.31 -16.12
C LYS A 213 18.63 -9.47 -16.20
N GLY A 214 18.94 -8.92 -17.35
CA GLY A 214 20.05 -7.98 -17.55
C GLY A 214 19.86 -6.72 -16.70
N LEU A 215 18.69 -6.07 -16.79
CA LEU A 215 18.35 -4.92 -15.97
C LEU A 215 18.40 -5.23 -14.47
N ARG A 216 17.85 -6.37 -14.05
CA ARG A 216 17.94 -6.80 -12.66
C ARG A 216 19.38 -6.88 -12.17
N GLN A 217 20.28 -7.50 -12.96
CA GLN A 217 21.69 -7.60 -12.60
C GLN A 217 22.37 -6.23 -12.54
N GLN A 218 22.05 -5.35 -13.48
CA GLN A 218 22.54 -3.97 -13.49
C GLN A 218 22.12 -3.24 -12.21
N TRP A 219 20.81 -3.25 -11.86
CA TRP A 219 20.30 -2.58 -10.67
C TRP A 219 20.84 -3.18 -9.36
N LEU A 220 21.10 -4.50 -9.30
CA LEU A 220 21.75 -5.13 -8.15
C LEU A 220 23.18 -4.60 -7.92
N ASN A 221 23.89 -4.19 -8.98
CA ASN A 221 25.24 -3.64 -8.90
C ASN A 221 25.23 -2.14 -8.60
N GLU A 222 24.25 -1.40 -9.12
CA GLU A 222 24.19 0.06 -9.04
C GLU A 222 23.54 0.57 -7.75
N TYR A 223 22.54 -0.16 -7.23
CA TYR A 223 21.73 0.32 -6.10
C TYR A 223 21.89 -0.58 -4.88
N ARG A 224 22.25 0.03 -3.76
CA ARG A 224 22.38 -0.66 -2.49
C ARG A 224 22.07 0.28 -1.32
N ASN A 225 21.16 -0.15 -0.43
CA ASN A 225 20.91 0.52 0.84
C ASN A 225 20.98 -0.50 1.98
N PRO A 226 22.05 -0.47 2.81
CA PRO A 226 22.30 -1.47 3.86
C PRO A 226 21.32 -1.39 5.04
N GLN A 227 20.43 -0.40 5.08
CA GLN A 227 19.40 -0.30 6.11
C GLN A 227 18.21 -1.25 5.88
N PHE A 228 18.08 -1.80 4.66
CA PHE A 228 17.11 -2.84 4.37
C PHE A 228 17.68 -4.23 4.62
N SER A 229 16.86 -5.16 5.11
CA SER A 229 17.24 -6.58 5.26
C SER A 229 17.68 -7.22 3.94
N VAL A 230 17.01 -6.83 2.84
CA VAL A 230 17.47 -7.10 1.46
C VAL A 230 17.93 -5.77 0.90
N PRO A 231 19.26 -5.51 0.86
CA PRO A 231 19.79 -4.18 0.61
C PRO A 231 19.76 -3.72 -0.85
N GLN A 232 19.34 -4.56 -1.78
CA GLN A 232 19.19 -4.23 -3.21
C GLN A 232 17.72 -4.13 -3.61
N PRO A 233 17.39 -3.51 -4.77
CA PRO A 233 16.09 -3.65 -5.38
C PRO A 233 15.83 -5.10 -5.77
N THR A 234 14.58 -5.53 -5.81
CA THR A 234 14.22 -6.89 -6.23
C THR A 234 13.30 -6.87 -7.44
N LEU A 235 13.53 -7.78 -8.37
CA LEU A 235 12.64 -8.07 -9.50
C LEU A 235 12.34 -9.57 -9.51
N ASN A 236 11.05 -9.91 -9.37
CA ASN A 236 10.56 -11.28 -9.33
C ASN A 236 9.59 -11.52 -10.50
N PHE A 237 9.81 -12.58 -11.27
CA PHE A 237 8.85 -13.04 -12.27
C PHE A 237 7.82 -13.91 -11.55
N GLY A 238 6.58 -13.40 -11.45
CA GLY A 238 5.51 -14.04 -10.66
C GLY A 238 4.68 -15.03 -11.47
N CYS A 239 4.21 -14.60 -12.64
CA CYS A 239 3.32 -15.39 -13.50
C CYS A 239 3.74 -15.31 -14.94
N ILE A 240 3.63 -16.44 -15.67
CA ILE A 240 3.79 -16.49 -17.12
C ILE A 240 2.72 -17.40 -17.72
N HIS A 241 2.07 -16.92 -18.78
CA HIS A 241 1.05 -17.69 -19.50
C HIS A 241 1.27 -17.52 -21.00
N GLY A 242 1.19 -18.61 -21.77
CA GLY A 242 1.34 -18.53 -23.21
C GLY A 242 1.31 -19.88 -23.91
N GLY A 243 0.84 -19.87 -25.17
CA GLY A 243 0.70 -21.06 -25.99
C GLY A 243 -0.49 -21.93 -25.60
N ASP A 244 -0.89 -22.81 -26.50
CA ASP A 244 -2.03 -23.71 -26.33
C ASP A 244 -1.75 -25.12 -26.85
N ASN A 245 -0.79 -25.28 -27.78
CA ASN A 245 -0.48 -26.57 -28.40
C ASN A 245 0.97 -26.61 -28.89
N PRO A 246 1.73 -27.70 -28.66
CA PRO A 246 3.13 -27.81 -29.07
C PRO A 246 3.39 -27.81 -30.56
N ASN A 247 2.40 -28.14 -31.42
CA ASN A 247 2.54 -28.07 -32.88
C ASN A 247 2.04 -26.75 -33.49
N ARG A 248 1.88 -25.72 -32.66
CA ARG A 248 1.40 -24.41 -33.09
C ARG A 248 2.36 -23.31 -32.62
N ILE A 249 2.69 -22.39 -33.54
CA ILE A 249 3.45 -21.20 -33.20
C ILE A 249 2.64 -20.39 -32.17
N CYS A 250 3.26 -20.03 -31.05
CA CYS A 250 2.59 -19.33 -29.96
C CYS A 250 2.17 -17.91 -30.38
N GLY A 251 0.87 -17.67 -30.45
CA GLY A 251 0.31 -16.37 -30.86
C GLY A 251 0.18 -15.36 -29.76
N GLN A 252 0.25 -15.76 -28.48
CA GLN A 252 0.14 -14.84 -27.34
C GLN A 252 0.92 -15.38 -26.15
N CYS A 253 1.63 -14.47 -25.46
CA CYS A 253 2.31 -14.77 -24.22
C CYS A 253 2.27 -13.55 -23.28
N SER A 254 2.01 -13.76 -21.99
CA SER A 254 2.01 -12.73 -20.98
C SER A 254 2.93 -13.07 -19.82
N LEU A 255 3.58 -12.06 -19.25
CA LEU A 255 4.43 -12.14 -18.06
C LEU A 255 4.01 -11.08 -17.07
N GLU A 256 3.82 -11.47 -15.81
CA GLU A 256 3.62 -10.56 -14.68
C GLU A 256 4.81 -10.64 -13.75
N PHE A 257 5.28 -9.49 -13.29
CA PHE A 257 6.44 -9.40 -12.41
C PHE A 257 6.28 -8.30 -11.36
N ASP A 258 6.93 -8.50 -10.21
CA ASP A 258 7.01 -7.57 -9.10
C ASP A 258 8.39 -6.95 -9.04
N LEU A 259 8.46 -5.63 -9.01
CA LEU A 259 9.68 -4.84 -8.84
C LEU A 259 9.57 -4.00 -7.58
N ARG A 260 10.56 -4.13 -6.68
CA ARG A 260 10.65 -3.37 -5.44
C ARG A 260 11.83 -2.40 -5.49
N PRO A 261 11.63 -1.17 -6.00
CA PRO A 261 12.68 -0.16 -6.06
C PRO A 261 13.06 0.34 -4.66
N LEU A 262 14.32 0.73 -4.50
CA LEU A 262 14.83 1.42 -3.31
C LEU A 262 14.51 2.92 -3.37
N PRO A 263 14.53 3.63 -2.22
CA PRO A 263 14.56 5.09 -2.21
C PRO A 263 15.61 5.65 -3.18
N GLY A 264 15.23 6.71 -3.91
CA GLY A 264 16.04 7.29 -4.98
C GLY A 264 15.84 6.68 -6.38
N MET A 265 15.14 5.54 -6.49
CA MET A 265 14.74 4.97 -7.79
C MET A 265 13.34 5.45 -8.17
N ASP A 266 13.24 6.22 -9.26
CA ASP A 266 11.94 6.70 -9.75
C ASP A 266 11.19 5.61 -10.54
N PRO A 267 9.98 5.19 -10.14
CA PRO A 267 9.18 4.19 -10.83
C PRO A 267 8.92 4.51 -12.32
N ASN A 268 8.73 5.78 -12.66
CA ASN A 268 8.49 6.19 -14.04
C ASN A 268 9.74 6.07 -14.91
N ALA A 269 10.90 6.42 -14.36
CA ALA A 269 12.19 6.21 -15.03
C ALA A 269 12.46 4.73 -15.24
N LEU A 270 12.18 3.88 -14.25
CA LEU A 270 12.31 2.42 -14.37
C LEU A 270 11.42 1.86 -15.49
N ARG A 271 10.15 2.29 -15.56
CA ARG A 271 9.25 1.91 -16.66
C ARG A 271 9.76 2.35 -18.02
N ALA A 272 10.32 3.56 -18.12
CA ALA A 272 10.90 4.07 -19.38
C ALA A 272 12.10 3.21 -19.81
N ILE A 273 12.97 2.82 -18.89
CA ILE A 273 14.11 1.92 -19.16
C ILE A 273 13.61 0.57 -19.65
N ILE A 274 12.62 -0.03 -18.99
CA ILE A 274 12.05 -1.32 -19.41
C ILE A 274 11.47 -1.19 -20.84
N ARG A 275 10.66 -0.17 -21.11
CA ARG A 275 10.10 0.06 -22.46
C ARG A 275 11.19 0.16 -23.53
N SER A 276 12.27 0.90 -23.24
CA SER A 276 13.39 1.05 -24.19
C SER A 276 14.09 -0.28 -24.53
N LYS A 277 14.06 -1.25 -23.62
CA LYS A 277 14.60 -2.59 -23.83
C LYS A 277 13.66 -3.50 -24.61
N LEU A 278 12.35 -3.33 -24.41
CA LEU A 278 11.33 -4.15 -25.06
C LEU A 278 11.05 -3.72 -26.52
N GLN A 279 11.15 -2.44 -26.81
CA GLN A 279 10.82 -1.91 -28.14
C GLN A 279 11.60 -2.56 -29.29
N PRO A 280 12.93 -2.77 -29.24
CA PRO A 280 13.67 -3.43 -30.31
C PRO A 280 13.26 -4.90 -30.53
N LEU A 281 12.73 -5.56 -29.49
CA LEU A 281 12.27 -6.94 -29.59
C LEU A 281 10.99 -7.05 -30.41
N ALA A 282 10.10 -6.06 -30.34
CA ALA A 282 8.88 -6.01 -31.13
C ALA A 282 9.20 -6.03 -32.64
N GLU A 283 10.18 -5.26 -33.08
CA GLU A 283 10.65 -5.23 -34.47
C GLU A 283 11.35 -6.52 -34.85
N ARG A 284 12.27 -7.01 -34.04
CA ARG A 284 13.05 -8.23 -34.28
C ARG A 284 12.16 -9.45 -34.49
N HIS A 285 11.16 -9.63 -33.64
CA HIS A 285 10.25 -10.78 -33.67
C HIS A 285 8.99 -10.54 -34.49
N GLN A 286 8.81 -9.33 -35.01
CA GLN A 286 7.60 -8.94 -35.77
C GLN A 286 6.30 -9.18 -34.97
N VAL A 287 6.32 -8.81 -33.68
CA VAL A 287 5.23 -8.96 -32.72
C VAL A 287 4.82 -7.61 -32.14
N LYS A 288 3.61 -7.54 -31.57
CA LYS A 288 3.21 -6.41 -30.74
C LYS A 288 3.59 -6.69 -29.29
N ILE A 289 4.30 -5.77 -28.62
CA ILE A 289 4.59 -5.84 -27.20
C ILE A 289 3.87 -4.70 -26.50
N ASP A 290 3.03 -5.05 -25.53
CA ASP A 290 2.38 -4.11 -24.63
C ASP A 290 3.00 -4.23 -23.24
N PHE A 291 3.31 -3.09 -22.60
CA PHE A 291 3.88 -3.03 -21.26
C PHE A 291 3.13 -2.01 -20.44
N ALA A 292 2.45 -2.47 -19.39
CA ALA A 292 1.60 -1.65 -18.54
C ALA A 292 1.69 -2.09 -17.06
N PRO A 293 1.44 -1.18 -16.12
CA PRO A 293 1.27 -1.54 -14.72
C PRO A 293 -0.04 -2.34 -14.54
N ILE A 294 -0.01 -3.35 -13.67
CA ILE A 294 -1.20 -4.08 -13.21
C ILE A 294 -1.99 -3.22 -12.22
N ALA A 295 -1.25 -2.47 -11.38
CA ALA A 295 -1.79 -1.52 -10.43
C ALA A 295 -0.92 -0.26 -10.42
N ALA A 296 -1.43 0.82 -9.85
CA ALA A 296 -0.72 2.11 -9.79
C ALA A 296 0.68 2.00 -9.14
N GLY A 297 0.84 1.05 -8.22
CA GLY A 297 2.06 0.86 -7.44
C GLY A 297 2.20 1.89 -6.32
N VAL A 298 3.28 1.77 -5.57
CA VAL A 298 3.63 2.69 -4.48
C VAL A 298 5.04 3.18 -4.71
N PRO A 299 5.31 4.48 -4.74
CA PRO A 299 6.68 4.99 -4.80
C PRO A 299 7.51 4.54 -3.61
N PRO A 300 8.83 4.36 -3.75
CA PRO A 300 9.70 4.19 -2.59
C PRO A 300 9.72 5.46 -1.75
N PHE A 301 10.02 5.30 -0.47
CA PHE A 301 9.97 6.39 0.50
C PHE A 301 11.21 6.42 1.38
N GLU A 302 11.69 7.62 1.65
CA GLU A 302 12.71 7.90 2.66
C GLU A 302 12.45 9.25 3.33
N GLN A 303 12.51 9.24 4.67
CA GLN A 303 12.55 10.42 5.51
C GLN A 303 13.95 10.58 6.08
N ASP A 304 14.42 11.82 6.16
CA ASP A 304 15.69 12.14 6.80
C ASP A 304 15.73 11.59 8.23
N ALA A 305 16.84 10.95 8.59
CA ALA A 305 17.05 10.41 9.92
C ALA A 305 17.05 11.51 11.01
N ASP A 306 17.46 12.72 10.65
CA ASP A 306 17.53 13.88 11.54
C ASP A 306 16.25 14.72 11.58
N ALA A 307 15.20 14.31 10.86
CA ALA A 307 13.89 14.96 10.93
C ALA A 307 13.35 14.98 12.36
N GLU A 308 12.70 16.09 12.74
CA GLU A 308 12.21 16.29 14.11
C GLU A 308 11.29 15.13 14.55
N LEU A 309 10.35 14.75 13.71
CA LEU A 309 9.39 13.69 14.01
C LEU A 309 10.07 12.32 14.20
N VAL A 310 11.11 12.02 13.39
CA VAL A 310 11.90 10.78 13.54
C VAL A 310 12.56 10.74 14.91
N ARG A 311 13.26 11.83 15.30
CA ARG A 311 13.89 11.91 16.62
C ARG A 311 12.92 11.84 17.78
N VAL A 312 11.75 12.47 17.65
CA VAL A 312 10.67 12.38 18.65
C VAL A 312 10.20 10.94 18.82
N ALA A 313 9.94 10.25 17.72
CA ALA A 313 9.48 8.88 17.74
C ALA A 313 10.52 7.90 18.30
N GLU A 314 11.79 8.04 17.92
CA GLU A 314 12.89 7.27 18.50
C GLU A 314 12.98 7.45 20.04
N ARG A 315 12.86 8.70 20.51
CA ARG A 315 12.86 9.02 21.93
C ARG A 315 11.68 8.40 22.67
N LEU A 316 10.46 8.48 22.10
CA LEU A 316 9.23 7.99 22.73
C LEU A 316 9.17 6.46 22.75
N THR A 317 9.67 5.80 21.72
CA THR A 317 9.62 4.33 21.60
C THR A 317 10.84 3.64 22.17
N GLY A 318 11.95 4.35 22.35
CA GLY A 318 13.25 3.77 22.74
C GLY A 318 13.92 2.95 21.63
N HIS A 319 13.40 3.01 20.39
CA HIS A 319 13.91 2.28 19.24
C HIS A 319 14.43 3.21 18.16
N ARG A 320 15.53 2.83 17.50
CA ARG A 320 16.00 3.50 16.28
C ARG A 320 15.04 3.26 15.13
N ALA A 321 14.87 4.30 14.31
CA ALA A 321 14.05 4.20 13.11
C ALA A 321 14.65 3.22 12.09
N GLN A 322 13.80 2.42 11.48
CA GLN A 322 14.16 1.29 10.63
C GLN A 322 13.63 1.47 9.20
N ALA A 323 14.01 0.53 8.33
CA ALA A 323 13.50 0.39 6.97
C ALA A 323 12.68 -0.90 6.85
N VAL A 324 11.62 -0.88 6.01
CA VAL A 324 10.78 -2.06 5.71
C VAL A 324 10.66 -2.28 4.21
N ALA A 325 10.36 -3.53 3.81
CA ALA A 325 10.25 -3.90 2.40
C ALA A 325 8.86 -3.64 1.80
N PHE A 326 7.82 -3.46 2.63
CA PHE A 326 6.45 -3.19 2.19
C PHE A 326 6.19 -1.68 2.05
N GLY A 327 5.26 -1.31 1.17
CA GLY A 327 4.89 0.08 0.90
C GLY A 327 3.82 0.61 1.85
N THR A 328 3.55 1.92 1.80
CA THR A 328 2.46 2.60 2.50
C THR A 328 2.16 3.94 1.87
N GLU A 329 1.19 4.66 2.44
CA GLU A 329 0.78 6.00 2.03
C GLU A 329 1.84 7.10 2.26
N ALA A 330 2.96 6.79 2.92
CA ALA A 330 4.00 7.76 3.27
C ALA A 330 4.45 8.67 2.11
N PRO A 331 4.77 8.15 0.91
CA PRO A 331 5.21 9.00 -0.20
C PRO A 331 4.14 9.97 -0.69
N TYR A 332 2.87 9.64 -0.52
CA TYR A 332 1.75 10.54 -0.88
C TYR A 332 1.59 11.66 0.13
N LEU A 333 1.67 11.36 1.43
CA LEU A 333 1.63 12.39 2.47
C LEU A 333 2.83 13.35 2.37
N GLN A 334 4.00 12.85 1.97
CA GLN A 334 5.18 13.67 1.71
C GLN A 334 4.94 14.65 0.54
N GLN A 335 4.29 14.22 -0.53
CA GLN A 335 3.90 15.08 -1.65
C GLN A 335 2.91 16.18 -1.22
N LEU A 336 2.13 15.95 -0.16
CA LEU A 336 1.20 16.93 0.42
C LEU A 336 1.84 17.85 1.48
N GLY A 337 3.17 17.83 1.58
CA GLY A 337 3.95 18.74 2.42
C GLY A 337 4.18 18.26 3.85
N CYS A 338 3.75 17.04 4.20
CA CYS A 338 4.06 16.51 5.50
C CYS A 338 5.54 16.11 5.60
N GLU A 339 6.26 16.65 6.59
CA GLU A 339 7.44 15.98 7.11
C GLU A 339 6.97 14.63 7.64
N THR A 340 7.37 13.59 6.95
CA THR A 340 6.64 12.38 7.09
C THR A 340 7.26 11.34 7.96
N PRO A 341 6.53 10.32 7.93
CA PRO A 341 5.80 9.62 8.94
C PRO A 341 6.72 8.64 9.59
N VAL A 342 6.64 8.69 10.82
CA VAL A 342 7.11 7.60 11.67
C VAL A 342 5.90 6.73 11.89
N ARG A 343 5.95 5.49 11.46
CA ARG A 343 4.94 4.49 11.76
C ARG A 343 5.09 4.05 13.20
N ILE A 344 4.01 4.09 13.96
CA ILE A 344 3.99 3.60 15.33
C ILE A 344 2.62 3.01 15.62
N ASN A 345 2.52 1.69 15.73
CA ASN A 345 1.35 1.04 16.29
C ASN A 345 1.75 -0.19 17.12
N GLN A 346 0.97 -0.50 18.15
CA GLN A 346 1.20 -1.61 19.09
C GLN A 346 0.95 -3.01 18.50
N GLY A 347 0.59 -3.13 17.24
CA GLY A 347 0.32 -4.42 16.63
C GLY A 347 1.59 -5.25 16.45
N ASN A 348 1.63 -6.44 17.03
CA ASN A 348 2.60 -7.47 16.67
C ASN A 348 2.02 -8.22 15.47
N THR A 349 2.35 -7.80 14.24
CA THR A 349 1.98 -8.48 12.99
C THR A 349 2.36 -9.96 12.97
N TRP A 350 3.32 -10.37 13.77
CA TRP A 350 3.80 -11.75 13.87
C TRP A 350 2.83 -12.73 14.51
N LYS A 351 1.66 -12.29 15.00
CA LYS A 351 0.64 -13.17 15.60
C LYS A 351 -0.78 -12.94 15.12
N CYS A 352 -1.00 -12.11 14.12
CA CYS A 352 -2.17 -12.24 13.28
C CYS A 352 -1.95 -13.49 12.42
N HIS A 353 -2.52 -14.62 12.79
CA HIS A 353 -2.34 -15.89 12.06
C HIS A 353 -2.84 -15.83 10.60
N VAL A 354 -3.47 -14.73 10.22
CA VAL A 354 -4.00 -14.47 8.88
C VAL A 354 -3.06 -13.59 8.06
N CYS A 355 -2.49 -12.52 8.63
CA CYS A 355 -1.53 -11.67 7.91
C CYS A 355 -0.23 -12.39 7.54
N SER A 356 0.25 -13.37 8.34
CA SER A 356 1.48 -14.11 8.03
C SER A 356 1.35 -15.07 6.84
N ARG A 357 0.13 -15.34 6.35
CA ARG A 357 -0.12 -16.15 5.15
C ARG A 357 -0.61 -15.34 3.95
N GLN A 358 -1.03 -14.10 4.12
CA GLN A 358 -1.51 -13.24 3.02
C GLN A 358 -0.39 -12.53 2.26
N TYR A 359 0.82 -12.42 2.80
CA TYR A 359 1.98 -11.91 2.05
C TYR A 359 2.70 -12.97 1.19
N VAL A 360 2.03 -14.06 0.88
CA VAL A 360 2.51 -15.12 -0.05
C VAL A 360 1.69 -15.14 -1.34
N TYR A 361 1.06 -14.02 -1.69
CA TYR A 361 0.45 -13.84 -3.02
C TYR A 361 0.90 -12.55 -3.66
#